data_afb6d2ab1733759d0c62bcf2e61168ee
#
_entry.id   afb6d2ab1733759d0c62bcf2e61168ee
#
_cell.length_a   1.000
_cell.length_b   1.000
_cell.length_c   1.000
_cell.angle_alpha   90.00
_cell.angle_beta   90.00
_cell.angle_gamma   90.00
#
_symmetry.space_group_name_H-M   'P 1'
#
loop_
_entity.id
_entity.type
_entity.pdbx_description
1 polymer ?
#
loop_
_entity_poly.entity_id
_entity_poly.type
_entity_poly.pdbx_seq_one_letter_code
_entity_poly.pdbx_strand_id
1 'polypeptide(L)'
;SRPGARRETLTAYIKRLENLEEIANSFEGVESSYAIQAGRELRIVINPDKISDDEATLMSREVAKKIEDTMQYPGQIKVTILRETRAVEYAK
;
A
#
# COMPACT_ATOMS: atom_id res chain seq x y z
N SER A 1 13.58 -30.02 4.20
CA SER A 1 12.36 -29.33 3.78
C SER A 1 12.11 -29.50 2.29
N ARG A 2 10.88 -29.51 1.93
CA ARG A 2 10.47 -29.74 0.56
C ARG A 2 10.57 -28.45 -0.25
N PRO A 3 11.10 -28.50 -1.48
CA PRO A 3 11.16 -27.31 -2.32
C PRO A 3 9.80 -26.65 -2.59
N GLY A 4 8.75 -27.44 -2.66
CA GLY A 4 7.40 -26.93 -2.87
C GLY A 4 6.90 -26.07 -1.74
N ALA A 5 7.21 -26.43 -0.50
CA ALA A 5 6.79 -25.65 0.68
C ALA A 5 7.42 -24.26 0.67
N ARG A 6 8.71 -24.19 0.31
CA ARG A 6 9.41 -22.90 0.22
C ARG A 6 8.83 -22.02 -0.88
N ARG A 7 8.50 -22.63 -2.02
CA ARG A 7 7.91 -21.91 -3.14
C ARG A 7 6.53 -21.33 -2.77
N GLU A 8 5.74 -22.12 -2.07
CA GLU A 8 4.42 -21.67 -1.63
C GLU A 8 4.52 -20.50 -0.67
N THR A 9 5.49 -20.54 0.24
CA THR A 9 5.70 -19.45 1.19
C THR A 9 6.09 -18.16 0.47
N LEU A 10 6.97 -18.26 -0.52
CA LEU A 10 7.37 -17.10 -1.31
C LEU A 10 6.20 -16.55 -2.12
N THR A 11 5.42 -17.44 -2.73
CA THR A 11 4.25 -17.05 -3.50
C THR A 11 3.23 -16.32 -2.62
N ALA A 12 3.00 -16.83 -1.41
CA ALA A 12 2.07 -16.20 -0.46
C ALA A 12 2.57 -14.82 -0.04
N TYR A 13 3.88 -14.66 0.14
CA TYR A 13 4.49 -13.38 0.48
C TYR A 13 4.28 -12.35 -0.63
N ILE A 14 4.58 -12.73 -1.88
CA ILE A 14 4.39 -11.85 -3.03
C ILE A 14 2.91 -11.48 -3.18
N LYS A 15 2.04 -12.44 -3.03
CA LYS A 15 0.59 -12.22 -3.12
C LYS A 15 0.11 -11.22 -2.07
N ARG A 16 0.66 -11.28 -0.87
CA ARG A 16 0.31 -10.34 0.18
C ARG A 16 0.71 -8.92 -0.19
N LEU A 17 1.92 -8.73 -0.74
CA LEU A 17 2.36 -7.42 -1.18
C LEU A 17 1.46 -6.86 -2.27
N GLU A 18 1.13 -7.71 -3.24
CA GLU A 18 0.25 -7.32 -4.34
C GLU A 18 -1.15 -6.94 -3.83
N ASN A 19 -1.67 -7.69 -2.87
CA ASN A 19 -2.99 -7.42 -2.29
C ASN A 19 -3.01 -6.08 -1.56
N LEU A 20 -1.95 -5.76 -0.83
CA LEU A 20 -1.84 -4.48 -0.14
C LEU A 20 -1.87 -3.32 -1.13
N GLU A 21 -1.08 -3.42 -2.18
CA GLU A 21 -1.02 -2.36 -3.20
C GLU A 21 -2.33 -2.24 -3.96
N GLU A 22 -2.98 -3.36 -4.23
CA GLU A 22 -4.28 -3.38 -4.89
C GLU A 22 -5.34 -2.67 -4.04
N ILE A 23 -5.34 -2.92 -2.74
CA ILE A 23 -6.26 -2.25 -1.83
C ILE A 23 -6.04 -0.74 -1.89
N ALA A 24 -4.79 -0.30 -1.79
CA ALA A 24 -4.48 1.12 -1.85
C ALA A 24 -4.90 1.75 -3.17
N ASN A 25 -4.60 1.07 -4.27
CA ASN A 25 -4.86 1.61 -5.61
C ASN A 25 -6.36 1.62 -5.95
N SER A 26 -7.19 0.94 -5.15
CA SER A 26 -8.63 0.97 -5.34
C SER A 26 -9.27 2.28 -4.86
N PHE A 27 -8.53 3.09 -4.11
CA PHE A 27 -9.04 4.36 -3.60
C PHE A 27 -8.81 5.46 -4.62
N GLU A 28 -9.82 6.31 -4.79
CA GLU A 28 -9.73 7.43 -5.72
C GLU A 28 -8.72 8.46 -5.23
N GLY A 29 -7.91 8.98 -6.14
CA GLY A 29 -6.91 9.99 -5.82
C GLY A 29 -5.53 9.43 -5.49
N VAL A 30 -5.37 8.12 -5.44
CA VAL A 30 -4.08 7.48 -5.21
C VAL A 30 -3.28 7.49 -6.51
N GLU A 31 -2.09 8.06 -6.49
CA GLU A 31 -1.20 8.07 -7.65
C GLU A 31 -0.34 6.82 -7.70
N SER A 32 0.16 6.40 -6.56
CA SER A 32 0.98 5.20 -6.48
C SER A 32 0.96 4.65 -5.06
N SER A 33 1.34 3.41 -4.91
CA SER A 33 1.43 2.78 -3.60
C SER A 33 2.58 1.79 -3.59
N TYR A 34 3.17 1.59 -2.41
CA TYR A 34 4.33 0.72 -2.23
C TYR A 34 4.19 -0.03 -0.92
N ALA A 35 4.21 -1.36 -1.01
CA ALA A 35 4.30 -2.20 0.18
C ALA A 35 5.78 -2.40 0.47
N ILE A 36 6.24 -1.94 1.62
CA ILE A 36 7.64 -1.99 2.01
C ILE A 36 7.83 -2.70 3.34
N GLN A 37 9.08 -2.91 3.74
CA GLN A 37 9.42 -3.58 4.99
C GLN A 37 8.73 -4.95 5.12
N ALA A 38 8.83 -5.75 4.08
CA ALA A 38 8.22 -7.08 4.04
C ALA A 38 6.70 -7.04 4.24
N GLY A 39 6.06 -5.97 3.74
CA GLY A 39 4.62 -5.83 3.86
C GLY A 39 4.14 -5.30 5.21
N ARG A 40 5.05 -4.76 6.01
CA ARG A 40 4.67 -4.18 7.31
C ARG A 40 4.29 -2.71 7.20
N GLU A 41 4.59 -2.10 6.08
CA GLU A 41 4.20 -0.71 5.83
C GLU A 41 3.67 -0.57 4.41
N LEU A 42 2.57 0.15 4.29
CA LEU A 42 1.99 0.49 2.99
C LEU A 42 2.09 2.00 2.83
N ARG A 43 2.88 2.44 1.88
CA ARG A 43 3.00 3.87 1.56
C ARG A 43 2.14 4.20 0.37
N ILE A 44 1.36 5.26 0.51
CA ILE A 44 0.41 5.70 -0.49
C ILE A 44 0.74 7.14 -0.85
N VAL A 45 0.99 7.38 -2.13
CA VAL A 45 1.29 8.72 -2.63
C VAL A 45 0.05 9.31 -3.27
N ILE A 46 -0.33 10.50 -2.83
CA ILE A 46 -1.49 11.20 -3.34
C ILE A 46 -1.07 12.62 -3.78
N ASN A 47 -1.88 13.20 -4.67
CA ASN A 47 -1.66 14.55 -5.14
C ASN A 47 -2.33 15.53 -4.16
N PRO A 48 -1.56 16.47 -3.56
CA PRO A 48 -2.12 17.42 -2.60
C PRO A 48 -3.16 18.37 -3.21
N ASP A 49 -3.14 18.55 -4.53
CA ASP A 49 -4.14 19.38 -5.19
C ASP A 49 -5.50 18.69 -5.30
N LYS A 50 -5.52 17.37 -5.18
CA LYS A 50 -6.73 16.57 -5.30
C LYS A 50 -7.29 16.12 -3.97
N ILE A 51 -6.42 15.95 -2.99
CA ILE A 51 -6.79 15.40 -1.68
C ILE A 51 -6.26 16.31 -0.59
N SER A 52 -7.18 16.80 0.26
CA SER A 52 -6.82 17.64 1.40
C SER A 52 -6.23 16.81 2.53
N ASP A 53 -5.70 17.50 3.56
CA ASP A 53 -5.19 16.84 4.75
C ASP A 53 -6.26 16.02 5.46
N ASP A 54 -7.46 16.56 5.56
CA ASP A 54 -8.57 15.87 6.22
C ASP A 54 -8.98 14.64 5.44
N GLU A 55 -9.02 14.75 4.12
CA GLU A 55 -9.32 13.61 3.24
C GLU A 55 -8.24 12.55 3.34
N ALA A 56 -6.97 12.96 3.43
CA ALA A 56 -5.86 12.02 3.57
C ALA A 56 -5.95 11.26 4.90
N THR A 57 -6.31 11.96 5.99
CA THR A 57 -6.50 11.32 7.28
C THR A 57 -7.61 10.30 7.22
N LEU A 58 -8.72 10.64 6.61
CA LEU A 58 -9.84 9.73 6.44
C LEU A 58 -9.44 8.54 5.59
N MET A 59 -8.73 8.77 4.50
CA MET A 59 -8.25 7.72 3.62
C MET A 59 -7.37 6.72 4.36
N SER A 60 -6.46 7.21 5.21
CA SER A 60 -5.59 6.30 5.96
C SER A 60 -6.39 5.35 6.84
N ARG A 61 -7.46 5.84 7.46
CA ARG A 61 -8.34 5.02 8.29
C ARG A 61 -9.12 4.02 7.46
N GLU A 62 -9.62 4.45 6.31
CA GLU A 62 -10.40 3.58 5.43
C GLU A 62 -9.52 2.48 4.82
N VAL A 63 -8.29 2.81 4.44
CA VAL A 63 -7.35 1.82 3.93
C VAL A 63 -7.02 0.80 5.01
N ALA A 64 -6.71 1.28 6.22
CA ALA A 64 -6.39 0.39 7.34
C ALA A 64 -7.56 -0.55 7.64
N LYS A 65 -8.78 -0.03 7.65
CA LYS A 65 -9.96 -0.83 7.91
C LYS A 65 -10.17 -1.87 6.80
N LYS A 66 -9.97 -1.50 5.54
CA LYS A 66 -10.13 -2.43 4.44
C LYS A 66 -9.11 -3.55 4.50
N ILE A 67 -7.88 -3.23 4.91
CA ILE A 67 -6.85 -4.24 5.12
C ILE A 67 -7.27 -5.21 6.23
N GLU A 68 -7.74 -4.69 7.35
CA GLU A 68 -8.20 -5.52 8.46
C GLU A 68 -9.36 -6.44 8.05
N ASP A 69 -10.30 -5.90 7.28
CA ASP A 69 -11.49 -6.65 6.87
C ASP A 69 -11.20 -7.68 5.77
N THR A 70 -10.18 -7.46 4.97
CA THR A 70 -9.92 -8.24 3.76
C THR A 70 -8.79 -9.23 3.94
N MET A 71 -7.83 -8.94 4.79
CA MET A 71 -6.62 -9.74 4.93
C MET A 71 -6.43 -10.20 6.36
N GLN A 72 -5.99 -11.46 6.52
CA GLN A 72 -5.52 -11.92 7.81
C GLN A 72 -4.03 -11.63 7.87
N TYR A 73 -3.63 -10.88 8.87
CA TYR A 73 -2.25 -10.46 9.00
C TYR A 73 -1.81 -10.54 10.46
N PRO A 74 -0.71 -11.27 10.74
CA PRO A 74 -0.24 -11.42 12.11
C PRO A 74 0.56 -10.20 12.53
N GLY A 75 -0.08 -9.18 13.03
CA GLY A 75 0.60 -7.97 13.46
C GLY A 75 -0.05 -6.74 12.90
N GLN A 76 0.68 -5.64 12.95
CA GLN A 76 0.19 -4.37 12.48
C GLN A 76 0.81 -3.99 11.14
N ILE A 77 0.01 -3.35 10.31
CA ILE A 77 0.49 -2.77 9.06
C ILE A 77 0.39 -1.26 9.21
N LYS A 78 1.51 -0.58 9.04
CA LYS A 78 1.54 0.87 9.09
C LYS A 78 1.07 1.43 7.75
N VAL A 79 0.05 2.27 7.77
CA VAL A 79 -0.44 2.94 6.56
C VAL A 79 0.04 4.38 6.59
N THR A 80 0.87 4.76 5.63
CA THR A 80 1.46 6.08 5.54
C THR A 80 0.99 6.76 4.26
N ILE A 81 0.43 7.95 4.37
CA ILE A 81 0.00 8.70 3.19
C ILE A 81 0.94 9.87 3.00
N LEU A 82 1.49 9.97 1.81
CA LEU A 82 2.41 11.04 1.43
C LEU A 82 1.72 11.94 0.42
N ARG A 83 1.62 13.22 0.75
CA ARG A 83 1.08 14.23 -0.15
C ARG A 83 2.27 14.92 -0.81
N GLU A 84 2.51 14.59 -2.07
CA GLU A 84 3.66 15.10 -2.80
C GLU A 84 3.25 15.73 -4.11
N THR A 85 3.83 16.90 -4.40
CA THR A 85 3.76 17.49 -5.74
C THR A 85 4.96 16.96 -6.50
N ARG A 86 4.71 16.34 -7.65
CA ARG A 86 5.77 15.73 -8.43
C ARG A 86 6.13 16.63 -9.62
N ALA A 87 7.42 16.93 -9.76
CA ALA A 87 7.96 17.58 -10.93
C ALA A 87 8.87 16.59 -11.64
N VAL A 88 8.67 16.40 -12.95
CA VAL A 88 9.45 15.43 -13.72
C VAL A 88 10.06 16.13 -14.92
N GLU A 89 11.35 15.95 -15.08
CA GLU A 89 12.10 16.44 -16.23
C GLU A 89 12.92 15.31 -16.82
N TYR A 90 13.08 15.33 -18.12
CA TYR A 90 13.88 14.32 -18.81
C TYR A 90 15.12 14.95 -19.40
N ALA A 91 16.27 14.43 -19.02
CA ALA A 91 17.53 14.82 -19.65
C ALA A 91 17.65 14.05 -20.99
N LYS A 92 18.06 14.76 -22.01
CA LYS A 92 18.21 14.15 -23.34
C LYS A 92 19.67 14.13 -23.77
#